data_f0a7cb3b531f302b3f40962699f20a02
#
_entry.id   f0a7cb3b531f302b3f40962699f20a02
#
_cell.length_a   1.000
_cell.length_b   1.000
_cell.length_c   1.000
_cell.angle_alpha   90.00
_cell.angle_beta   90.00
_cell.angle_gamma   90.00
#
_symmetry.space_group_name_H-M   'P 1'
#
loop_
_entity.id
_entity.type
_entity.pdbx_description
1 polymer ?
#
loop_
_entity_poly.entity_id
_entity_poly.type
_entity_poly.pdbx_seq_one_letter_code
_entity_poly.pdbx_strand_id
1 'polypeptide(L)'
;MSIKDITIVIASFKSEKKISQCLKSIHSDYNVINVENSDDQIYKKKIENEFKNVRCILAGKNLGYGKANNIGLKEVKTKYALILNPDAELNPKALGNFLTLAQKTPDFALIGPNVDENKKKTNLHFEESENFLLLKANIVKGYAMFLN
;
A
#
# COMPACT_ATOMS: atom_id res chain seq x y z
N MET A 1 -4.02 5.14 17.93
CA MET A 1 -4.15 5.11 16.47
C MET A 1 -5.10 4.02 16.06
N SER A 2 -5.93 4.29 15.10
CA SER A 2 -7.03 3.43 14.67
C SER A 2 -6.76 2.89 13.27
N ILE A 3 -7.38 1.76 12.94
CA ILE A 3 -7.54 1.24 11.57
C ILE A 3 -7.98 2.34 10.61
N LYS A 4 -8.78 3.30 11.10
CA LYS A 4 -9.29 4.45 10.33
C LYS A 4 -8.22 5.50 9.96
N ASP A 5 -7.00 5.37 10.47
CA ASP A 5 -5.93 6.32 10.20
C ASP A 5 -5.14 5.98 8.92
N ILE A 6 -5.44 4.86 8.26
CA ILE A 6 -4.76 4.40 7.03
C ILE A 6 -5.75 4.28 5.87
N THR A 7 -5.38 4.81 4.72
CA THR A 7 -5.98 4.48 3.42
C THR A 7 -4.95 3.72 2.57
N ILE A 8 -5.39 2.62 1.95
CA ILE A 8 -4.53 1.83 1.06
C ILE A 8 -4.77 2.31 -0.38
N VAL A 9 -3.70 2.60 -1.10
CA VAL A 9 -3.72 3.03 -2.50
C VAL A 9 -3.09 1.94 -3.36
N ILE A 10 -3.82 1.49 -4.38
CA ILE A 10 -3.39 0.44 -5.30
C ILE A 10 -3.52 0.96 -6.72
N ALA A 11 -2.41 1.03 -7.46
CA ALA A 11 -2.43 1.28 -8.90
C ALA A 11 -2.49 -0.04 -9.65
N SER A 12 -3.55 -0.27 -10.42
CA SER A 12 -3.74 -1.48 -11.23
C SER A 12 -3.77 -1.17 -12.73
N PHE A 13 -3.43 -2.16 -13.53
CA PHE A 13 -3.60 -2.13 -14.98
C PHE A 13 -3.79 -3.56 -15.48
N LYS A 14 -5.01 -3.88 -15.93
CA LYS A 14 -5.36 -5.22 -16.43
C LYS A 14 -4.96 -6.36 -15.48
N SER A 15 -5.11 -6.14 -14.17
CA SER A 15 -4.59 -7.01 -13.10
C SER A 15 -5.69 -7.79 -12.38
N GLU A 16 -6.84 -8.04 -13.00
CA GLU A 16 -8.06 -8.58 -12.36
C GLU A 16 -7.83 -9.81 -11.49
N LYS A 17 -7.02 -10.78 -11.97
CA LYS A 17 -6.76 -12.01 -11.22
C LYS A 17 -5.91 -11.76 -9.96
N LYS A 18 -4.91 -10.90 -10.07
CA LYS A 18 -3.95 -10.63 -8.99
C LYS A 18 -4.54 -9.71 -7.94
N ILE A 19 -5.23 -8.66 -8.36
CA ILE A 19 -5.81 -7.67 -7.45
C ILE A 19 -6.88 -8.28 -6.54
N SER A 20 -7.64 -9.27 -7.00
CA SER A 20 -8.64 -9.94 -6.16
C SER A 20 -8.00 -10.64 -4.95
N GLN A 21 -6.84 -11.29 -5.12
CA GLN A 21 -6.08 -11.89 -4.02
C GLN A 21 -5.53 -10.81 -3.06
N CYS A 22 -4.96 -9.75 -3.63
CA CYS A 22 -4.49 -8.60 -2.84
C CYS A 22 -5.62 -8.03 -1.97
N LEU A 23 -6.77 -7.72 -2.56
CA LEU A 23 -7.91 -7.13 -1.85
C LEU A 23 -8.50 -8.06 -0.78
N LYS A 24 -8.52 -9.38 -1.02
CA LYS A 24 -8.94 -10.39 -0.03
C LYS A 24 -8.01 -10.45 1.19
N SER A 25 -6.75 -10.07 1.03
CA SER A 25 -5.78 -10.01 2.15
C SER A 25 -5.94 -8.76 3.02
N ILE A 26 -6.72 -7.77 2.55
CA ILE A 26 -6.98 -6.53 3.27
C ILE A 26 -8.28 -6.65 4.06
N HIS A 27 -8.21 -6.38 5.37
CA HIS A 27 -9.42 -6.39 6.20
C HIS A 27 -10.42 -5.31 5.73
N SER A 28 -11.71 -5.64 5.75
CA SER A 28 -12.79 -4.78 5.22
C SER A 28 -12.94 -3.41 5.92
N ASP A 29 -12.38 -3.24 7.09
CA ASP A 29 -12.42 -1.97 7.84
C ASP A 29 -11.45 -0.91 7.30
N TYR A 30 -10.50 -1.30 6.45
CA TYR A 30 -9.59 -0.35 5.81
C TYR A 30 -10.19 0.21 4.54
N ASN A 31 -10.08 1.53 4.36
CA ASN A 31 -10.44 2.16 3.08
C ASN A 31 -9.38 1.85 2.03
N VAL A 32 -9.83 1.47 0.85
CA VAL A 32 -8.98 1.19 -0.30
C VAL A 32 -9.35 2.09 -1.46
N ILE A 33 -8.36 2.74 -2.06
CA ILE A 33 -8.49 3.47 -3.32
C ILE A 33 -7.74 2.68 -4.38
N ASN A 34 -8.47 2.07 -5.31
CA ASN A 34 -7.88 1.43 -6.47
C ASN A 34 -7.92 2.39 -7.66
N VAL A 35 -6.75 2.73 -8.20
CA VAL A 35 -6.65 3.49 -9.44
C VAL A 35 -6.36 2.54 -10.59
N GLU A 36 -7.38 2.28 -11.39
CA GLU A 36 -7.23 1.48 -12.62
C GLU A 36 -6.71 2.35 -13.75
N ASN A 37 -5.57 1.97 -14.30
CA ASN A 37 -4.86 2.68 -15.37
C ASN A 37 -5.50 2.50 -16.75
N SER A 38 -6.84 2.51 -16.81
CA SER A 38 -7.65 2.39 -18.01
C SER A 38 -8.96 3.16 -17.84
N ASP A 39 -9.89 2.99 -18.77
CA ASP A 39 -11.27 3.47 -18.70
C ASP A 39 -12.29 2.33 -18.58
N ASP A 40 -11.86 1.17 -18.06
CA ASP A 40 -12.68 -0.03 -17.94
C ASP A 40 -13.78 0.12 -16.88
N GLN A 41 -14.96 0.57 -17.34
CA GLN A 41 -16.15 0.74 -16.51
C GLN A 41 -16.70 -0.61 -15.98
N ILE A 42 -16.48 -1.70 -16.70
CA ILE A 42 -16.93 -3.04 -16.30
C ILE A 42 -16.10 -3.50 -15.11
N TYR A 43 -14.79 -3.39 -15.22
CA TYR A 43 -13.87 -3.65 -14.11
C TYR A 43 -14.23 -2.84 -12.87
N LYS A 44 -14.42 -1.50 -13.01
CA LYS A 44 -14.79 -0.63 -11.90
C LYS A 44 -16.04 -1.12 -11.18
N LYS A 45 -17.12 -1.37 -11.91
CA LYS A 45 -18.38 -1.86 -11.33
C LYS A 45 -18.20 -3.19 -10.61
N LYS A 46 -17.45 -4.12 -11.21
CA LYS A 46 -17.17 -5.43 -10.63
C LYS A 46 -16.43 -5.33 -9.31
N ILE A 47 -15.33 -4.57 -9.27
CA ILE A 47 -14.48 -4.48 -8.08
C ILE A 47 -15.19 -3.78 -6.91
N GLU A 48 -15.93 -2.69 -7.17
CA GLU A 48 -16.71 -1.98 -6.15
C GLU A 48 -17.93 -2.78 -5.65
N ASN A 49 -18.47 -3.67 -6.47
CA ASN A 49 -19.53 -4.59 -6.05
C ASN A 49 -19.00 -5.72 -5.17
N GLU A 50 -17.86 -6.28 -5.52
CA GLU A 50 -17.23 -7.39 -4.78
C GLU A 50 -16.62 -6.91 -3.44
N PHE A 51 -15.99 -5.74 -3.42
CA PHE A 51 -15.30 -5.19 -2.25
C PHE A 51 -15.89 -3.84 -1.83
N LYS A 52 -16.71 -3.83 -0.80
CA LYS A 52 -17.45 -2.62 -0.35
C LYS A 52 -16.57 -1.52 0.25
N ASN A 53 -15.37 -1.86 0.68
CA ASN A 53 -14.36 -0.94 1.18
C ASN A 53 -13.45 -0.37 0.10
N VAL A 54 -13.67 -0.75 -1.18
CA VAL A 54 -12.88 -0.29 -2.33
C VAL A 54 -13.64 0.78 -3.10
N ARG A 55 -12.98 1.92 -3.33
CA ARG A 55 -13.38 2.94 -4.29
C ARG A 55 -12.43 2.85 -5.50
N CYS A 56 -12.97 2.63 -6.68
CA CYS A 56 -12.19 2.55 -7.91
C CYS A 56 -12.24 3.87 -8.69
N ILE A 57 -11.08 4.37 -9.09
CA ILE A 57 -10.89 5.56 -9.93
C ILE A 57 -10.32 5.09 -11.26
N LEU A 58 -10.95 5.49 -12.36
CA LEU A 58 -10.43 5.23 -13.70
C LEU A 58 -9.52 6.37 -14.14
N ALA A 59 -8.29 6.05 -14.55
CA ALA A 59 -7.33 7.04 -15.04
C ALA A 59 -7.56 7.43 -16.50
N GLY A 60 -8.49 6.79 -17.19
CA GLY A 60 -8.83 7.02 -18.60
C GLY A 60 -7.84 6.42 -19.60
N LYS A 61 -6.61 6.20 -19.21
CA LYS A 61 -5.54 5.57 -19.99
C LYS A 61 -4.40 5.12 -19.09
N ASN A 62 -3.47 4.34 -19.63
CA ASN A 62 -2.27 3.95 -18.89
C ASN A 62 -1.31 5.15 -18.71
N LEU A 63 -1.27 5.71 -17.51
CA LEU A 63 -0.41 6.82 -17.11
C LEU A 63 0.91 6.36 -16.47
N GLY A 64 1.07 5.05 -16.28
CA GLY A 64 2.17 4.44 -15.53
C GLY A 64 1.94 4.43 -14.01
N TYR A 65 2.76 3.68 -13.30
CA TYR A 65 2.63 3.39 -11.87
C TYR A 65 2.63 4.65 -10.99
N GLY A 66 3.62 5.53 -11.17
CA GLY A 66 3.78 6.71 -10.32
C GLY A 66 2.63 7.70 -10.44
N LYS A 67 2.17 7.99 -11.67
CA LYS A 67 1.06 8.91 -11.88
C LYS A 67 -0.26 8.36 -11.36
N ALA A 68 -0.51 7.07 -11.53
CA ALA A 68 -1.69 6.42 -10.98
C ALA A 68 -1.71 6.46 -9.46
N ASN A 69 -0.60 6.12 -8.79
CA ASN A 69 -0.50 6.28 -7.34
C ASN A 69 -0.72 7.73 -6.88
N ASN A 70 -0.19 8.70 -7.60
CA ASN A 70 -0.41 10.13 -7.27
C ASN A 70 -1.88 10.54 -7.39
N ILE A 71 -2.64 9.97 -8.32
CA ILE A 71 -4.11 10.17 -8.39
C ILE A 71 -4.76 9.65 -7.11
N GLY A 72 -4.43 8.42 -6.71
CA GLY A 72 -4.97 7.82 -5.49
C GLY A 72 -4.58 8.58 -4.22
N LEU A 73 -3.31 8.97 -4.10
CA LEU A 73 -2.81 9.73 -2.94
C LEU A 73 -3.50 11.08 -2.75
N LYS A 74 -3.89 11.78 -3.81
CA LYS A 74 -4.66 13.03 -3.72
C LYS A 74 -6.05 12.85 -3.10
N GLU A 75 -6.60 11.65 -3.14
CA GLU A 75 -7.92 11.32 -2.60
C GLU A 75 -7.86 10.80 -1.15
N VAL A 76 -6.65 10.57 -0.63
CA VAL A 76 -6.45 10.12 0.76
C VAL A 76 -6.86 11.24 1.72
N LYS A 77 -7.69 10.90 2.72
CA LYS A 77 -8.17 11.80 3.78
C LYS A 77 -7.68 11.38 5.16
N THR A 78 -7.01 10.22 5.25
CA THR A 78 -6.46 9.68 6.49
C THR A 78 -5.07 10.24 6.75
N LYS A 79 -4.58 10.07 7.99
CA LYS A 79 -3.26 10.54 8.37
C LYS A 79 -2.15 9.84 7.59
N TYR A 80 -2.32 8.56 7.32
CA TYR A 80 -1.33 7.74 6.61
C TYR A 80 -1.89 7.15 5.33
N ALA A 81 -1.01 6.90 4.37
CA ALA A 81 -1.31 6.14 3.17
C ALA A 81 -0.38 4.94 3.04
N LEU A 82 -0.90 3.80 2.61
CA LEU A 82 -0.10 2.66 2.18
C LEU A 82 -0.25 2.48 0.68
N ILE A 83 0.80 2.73 -0.10
CA ILE A 83 0.86 2.31 -1.50
C ILE A 83 1.17 0.81 -1.51
N LEU A 84 0.33 0.03 -2.18
CA LEU A 84 0.46 -1.41 -2.27
C LEU A 84 0.35 -1.87 -3.73
N ASN A 85 1.22 -2.77 -4.16
CA ASN A 85 1.13 -3.36 -5.49
C ASN A 85 -0.07 -4.30 -5.60
N PRO A 86 -0.71 -4.39 -6.80
CA PRO A 86 -1.90 -5.23 -7.00
C PRO A 86 -1.63 -6.73 -6.92
N ASP A 87 -0.39 -7.16 -6.85
CA ASP A 87 0.05 -8.55 -6.71
C ASP A 87 0.70 -8.86 -5.35
N ALA A 88 0.64 -7.92 -4.41
CA ALA A 88 1.08 -8.13 -3.04
C ALA A 88 -0.08 -8.61 -2.16
N GLU A 89 0.22 -9.45 -1.20
CA GLU A 89 -0.71 -9.87 -0.16
C GLU A 89 -0.23 -9.35 1.20
N LEU A 90 -1.14 -8.75 1.97
CA LEU A 90 -0.83 -8.24 3.30
C LEU A 90 -0.92 -9.35 4.34
N ASN A 91 0.15 -9.51 5.12
CA ASN A 91 0.04 -10.27 6.36
C ASN A 91 -0.93 -9.54 7.31
N PRO A 92 -1.82 -10.24 8.04
CA PRO A 92 -2.79 -9.60 8.95
C PRO A 92 -2.18 -8.65 9.99
N LYS A 93 -0.91 -8.87 10.38
CA LYS A 93 -0.20 -8.02 11.33
C LYS A 93 0.51 -6.81 10.68
N ALA A 94 0.63 -6.78 9.35
CA ALA A 94 1.48 -5.79 8.67
C ALA A 94 1.06 -4.35 8.95
N LEU A 95 -0.25 -4.05 8.84
CA LEU A 95 -0.76 -2.70 9.07
C LEU A 95 -0.62 -2.25 10.53
N GLY A 96 -0.83 -3.16 11.48
CA GLY A 96 -0.58 -2.90 12.89
C GLY A 96 0.90 -2.59 13.17
N ASN A 97 1.79 -3.32 12.51
CA ASN A 97 3.24 -3.08 12.61
C ASN A 97 3.63 -1.71 12.04
N PHE A 98 3.09 -1.31 10.88
CA PHE A 98 3.32 0.03 10.33
C PHE A 98 2.84 1.13 11.28
N LEU A 99 1.65 0.99 11.87
CA LEU A 99 1.14 1.95 12.86
C LEU A 99 2.03 2.03 14.12
N THR A 100 2.49 0.89 14.62
CA THR A 100 3.40 0.85 15.78
C THR A 100 4.72 1.55 15.47
N LEU A 101 5.29 1.32 14.29
CA LEU A 101 6.51 2.01 13.84
C LEU A 101 6.30 3.52 13.67
N ALA A 102 5.16 3.92 13.10
CA ALA A 102 4.81 5.34 12.96
C ALA A 102 4.69 6.06 14.31
N GLN A 103 4.24 5.37 15.35
CA GLN A 103 4.22 5.93 16.71
C GLN A 103 5.61 6.12 17.30
N LYS A 104 6.50 5.15 17.06
CA LYS A 104 7.88 5.18 17.56
C LYS A 104 8.77 6.15 16.76
N THR A 105 8.41 6.45 15.52
CA THR A 105 9.20 7.29 14.61
C THR A 105 8.29 8.32 13.95
N PRO A 106 7.79 9.33 14.67
CA PRO A 106 6.77 10.25 14.17
C PRO A 106 7.21 11.10 12.97
N ASP A 107 8.49 11.31 12.80
CA ASP A 107 9.08 12.15 11.74
C ASP A 107 9.46 11.35 10.48
N PHE A 108 8.94 10.13 10.30
CA PHE A 108 9.22 9.38 9.09
C PHE A 108 8.52 9.99 7.87
N ALA A 109 9.16 9.94 6.72
CA ALA A 109 8.52 10.25 5.45
C ALA A 109 7.95 8.98 4.79
N LEU A 110 8.69 7.88 4.85
CA LEU A 110 8.34 6.61 4.22
C LEU A 110 8.91 5.43 5.01
N ILE A 111 8.07 4.40 5.22
CA ILE A 111 8.47 3.11 5.77
C ILE A 111 8.11 2.02 4.76
N GLY A 112 9.03 1.10 4.49
CA GLY A 112 8.78 -0.08 3.65
C GLY A 112 9.13 -1.36 4.39
N PRO A 113 8.55 -2.51 4.00
CA PRO A 113 8.95 -3.80 4.54
C PRO A 113 10.37 -4.16 4.11
N ASN A 114 11.09 -4.85 4.98
CA ASN A 114 12.34 -5.46 4.59
C ASN A 114 12.06 -6.70 3.73
N VAL A 115 12.80 -6.84 2.63
CA VAL A 115 12.71 -8.00 1.75
C VAL A 115 13.96 -8.82 1.92
N ASP A 116 13.78 -10.04 2.38
CA ASP A 116 14.85 -11.04 2.42
C ASP A 116 15.11 -11.60 1.00
N GLU A 117 15.65 -10.75 0.13
CA GLU A 117 16.17 -11.21 -1.14
C GLU A 117 17.58 -11.77 -0.92
N ASN A 118 17.69 -13.06 -0.64
CA ASN A 118 18.93 -13.81 -0.63
C ASN A 118 20.04 -13.22 0.26
N LYS A 119 19.76 -12.86 1.51
CA LYS A 119 20.77 -12.56 2.56
C LYS A 119 22.01 -11.78 2.10
N LYS A 120 21.93 -10.99 1.04
CA LYS A 120 23.01 -10.06 0.70
C LYS A 120 23.01 -8.97 1.74
N LYS A 121 23.97 -9.03 2.66
CA LYS A 121 24.30 -7.99 3.64
C LYS A 121 24.49 -6.67 2.89
N THR A 122 23.45 -5.84 2.85
CA THR A 122 23.64 -4.42 2.57
C THR A 122 24.17 -3.79 3.84
N ASN A 123 25.09 -2.83 3.73
CA ASN A 123 25.61 -2.06 4.88
C ASN A 123 24.49 -1.14 5.40
N LEU A 124 23.58 -1.69 6.19
CA LEU A 124 22.47 -1.00 6.80
C LEU A 124 22.76 -0.83 8.30
N HIS A 125 22.59 0.38 8.81
CA HIS A 125 22.63 0.61 10.25
C HIS A 125 21.31 0.11 10.86
N PHE A 126 21.41 -0.76 11.85
CA PHE A 126 20.29 -1.39 12.54
C PHE A 126 20.04 -0.65 13.87
N GLU A 127 18.83 -0.21 14.09
CA GLU A 127 18.34 0.11 15.43
C GLU A 127 17.32 -0.96 15.83
N GLU A 128 17.65 -1.78 16.83
CA GLU A 128 16.72 -2.77 17.39
C GLU A 128 15.68 -2.04 18.25
N SER A 129 14.42 -2.14 17.89
CA SER A 129 13.32 -1.85 18.78
C SER A 129 12.50 -3.12 18.94
N GLU A 130 12.24 -3.55 20.16
CA GLU A 130 11.44 -4.69 20.62
C GLU A 130 10.53 -5.33 19.54
N ASN A 131 11.05 -6.27 18.75
CA ASN A 131 10.41 -7.02 17.66
C ASN A 131 10.36 -6.35 16.27
N PHE A 132 10.93 -5.16 16.06
CA PHE A 132 11.03 -4.55 14.72
C PHE A 132 12.44 -4.08 14.47
N LEU A 133 12.93 -4.41 13.29
CA LEU A 133 14.20 -3.92 12.79
C LEU A 133 13.94 -2.69 11.92
N LEU A 134 14.31 -1.49 12.42
CA LEU A 134 14.29 -0.26 11.64
C LEU A 134 15.62 -0.10 10.92
N LEU A 135 15.55 -0.06 9.60
CA LEU A 135 16.70 0.17 8.72
C LEU A 135 16.58 1.55 8.12
N LYS A 136 17.58 2.42 8.29
CA LYS A 136 17.69 3.62 7.45
C LYS A 136 18.18 3.18 6.07
N ALA A 137 17.31 3.30 5.06
CA ALA A 137 17.61 2.91 3.70
C ALA A 137 17.56 4.11 2.77
N ASN A 138 18.49 4.19 1.82
CA ASN A 138 18.46 5.22 0.77
C ASN A 138 17.42 4.92 -0.31
N ILE A 139 17.01 3.66 -0.42
CA ILE A 139 16.03 3.20 -1.43
C ILE A 139 15.06 2.24 -0.75
N VAL A 140 13.76 2.48 -0.93
CA VAL A 140 12.69 1.56 -0.52
C VAL A 140 12.02 1.01 -1.78
N LYS A 141 11.82 -0.31 -1.83
CA LYS A 141 11.16 -0.95 -2.97
C LYS A 141 9.67 -0.62 -2.99
N GLY A 142 9.17 -0.30 -4.17
CA GLY A 142 7.85 0.28 -4.39
C GLY A 142 6.65 -0.66 -4.31
N TYR A 143 6.76 -1.90 -3.79
CA TYR A 143 5.61 -2.82 -3.71
C TYR A 143 4.76 -2.64 -2.45
N ALA A 144 5.31 -2.06 -1.40
CA ALA A 144 4.57 -1.58 -0.23
C ALA A 144 5.31 -0.38 0.37
N MET A 145 4.69 0.79 0.35
CA MET A 145 5.27 2.04 0.85
C MET A 145 4.25 2.71 1.78
N PHE A 146 4.58 2.78 3.08
CA PHE A 146 3.78 3.44 4.08
C PHE A 146 4.25 4.88 4.26
N LEU A 147 3.35 5.83 4.05
CA LEU A 147 3.61 7.27 3.96
C LEU A 147 2.95 8.01 5.13
N ASN A 148 3.64 9.05 5.63
CA ASN A 148 3.14 9.99 6.63
C ASN A 148 2.61 11.25 5.95
#